data_663774b6b4d6da6aafcbd27805f88f8c
#
_entry.id   663774b6b4d6da6aafcbd27805f88f8c
#
_cell.length_a   1.000
_cell.length_b   1.000
_cell.length_c   1.000
_cell.angle_alpha   90.00
_cell.angle_beta   90.00
_cell.angle_gamma   90.00
#
_symmetry.space_group_name_H-M   'P 1'
#
loop_
_entity.id
_entity.type
_entity.pdbx_description
1 polymer ?
#
loop_
_entity_poly.entity_id
_entity_poly.type
_entity_poly.pdbx_seq_one_letter_code
_entity_poly.pdbx_strand_id
1 'polypeptide(L)'
;MSTDWKDGLMADRTSPDIDDVDTTSTPVGPRPAFGQIDLDRNTTAVVMLGRGDRTQPPRPPTASALEIDGVRAAPTSGWRRALYALSLRTINAGESPADKRARELDAQIAAPVRTDHKITVAGLKGGVGKSTVSVVLGHAFADVRTDRVLAIDANPDAGVLAERIAAIAPRTEHPPTIYDLLAAPRTDRYADVREHTLEAETGLQVLASHDDPERSEALSENDYRRVIEILQDHFQVLLSDCGTGITHPAMAGVLDLTDSLIAPTKLDVSAVTRTNALLDWLDAHHYSHLVQRCVIVVSRMSSSSKTPLTDHQLQEYFGDRVRAVVTIPFDPHLDEGAEIYWDRLLPATRAAYRDLAQLVATDFAAGWQNRNQAQGPAL
;
A
#
# COMPACT_ATOMS: atom_id res chain seq x y z
N MET A 1 52.25 -25.35 -14.06
CA MET A 1 51.78 -26.29 -15.08
C MET A 1 50.50 -25.68 -15.65
N SER A 2 50.69 -25.17 -16.86
CA SER A 2 49.72 -24.54 -17.75
C SER A 2 48.83 -25.59 -18.38
N THR A 3 47.55 -25.32 -18.57
CA THR A 3 46.81 -25.84 -19.71
C THR A 3 45.64 -24.90 -20.05
N ASP A 4 45.82 -24.31 -21.21
CA ASP A 4 44.87 -23.63 -22.06
C ASP A 4 43.64 -24.49 -22.39
N TRP A 5 42.47 -23.83 -22.46
CA TRP A 5 41.34 -24.25 -23.29
C TRP A 5 40.84 -23.08 -24.12
N LYS A 6 41.41 -22.92 -25.30
CA LYS A 6 40.83 -22.23 -26.44
C LYS A 6 40.50 -23.25 -27.50
N ASP A 7 39.47 -22.93 -28.27
CA ASP A 7 39.04 -23.42 -29.57
C ASP A 7 38.01 -24.55 -29.63
N GLY A 8 36.92 -24.16 -30.25
CA GLY A 8 36.13 -25.03 -31.12
C GLY A 8 34.62 -24.90 -30.99
N LEU A 9 33.95 -24.05 -31.72
CA LEU A 9 33.02 -24.43 -32.77
C LEU A 9 32.23 -23.23 -33.29
N MET A 10 32.64 -22.75 -34.46
CA MET A 10 31.76 -22.08 -35.41
C MET A 10 30.82 -23.12 -36.02
N ALA A 11 29.51 -22.86 -35.98
CA ALA A 11 28.56 -23.49 -36.87
C ALA A 11 27.48 -22.49 -37.24
N ASP A 12 27.61 -22.01 -38.42
CA ASP A 12 26.69 -21.47 -39.40
C ASP A 12 25.22 -21.95 -39.19
N ARG A 13 24.26 -21.03 -39.05
CA ARG A 13 22.86 -21.26 -39.39
C ARG A 13 22.25 -20.00 -39.97
N THR A 14 22.06 -20.04 -41.24
CA THR A 14 21.24 -19.25 -42.15
C THR A 14 19.84 -18.92 -41.57
N SER A 15 19.50 -17.64 -41.64
CA SER A 15 18.15 -17.10 -41.47
C SER A 15 17.27 -17.56 -42.65
N PRO A 16 15.98 -17.85 -42.41
CA PRO A 16 14.98 -17.81 -43.48
C PRO A 16 14.33 -16.43 -43.51
N ASP A 17 14.23 -15.88 -44.70
CA ASP A 17 13.39 -14.75 -45.09
C ASP A 17 11.92 -15.07 -44.78
N ILE A 18 11.20 -14.11 -44.19
CA ILE A 18 9.74 -14.09 -44.17
C ILE A 18 9.33 -12.75 -44.77
N ASP A 19 8.89 -12.84 -46.00
CA ASP A 19 8.16 -11.80 -46.71
C ASP A 19 6.71 -11.65 -46.19
N ASP A 20 6.23 -10.42 -46.26
CA ASP A 20 4.86 -9.95 -46.37
C ASP A 20 3.83 -10.31 -45.24
N VAL A 21 3.64 -9.38 -44.32
CA VAL A 21 2.33 -9.22 -43.64
C VAL A 21 1.82 -7.78 -43.82
N ASP A 22 0.69 -7.73 -44.49
CA ASP A 22 -0.18 -6.64 -44.86
C ASP A 22 -0.44 -5.60 -43.74
N THR A 23 -0.11 -4.33 -44.01
CA THR A 23 -0.37 -3.19 -43.14
C THR A 23 -1.73 -2.57 -43.49
N THR A 24 -2.78 -3.03 -42.87
CA THR A 24 -4.04 -2.28 -42.80
C THR A 24 -4.14 -1.51 -41.49
N SER A 25 -3.72 -0.25 -41.55
CA SER A 25 -3.82 0.70 -40.44
C SER A 25 -5.29 1.15 -40.28
N THR A 26 -5.89 0.81 -39.14
CA THR A 26 -7.14 1.41 -38.68
C THR A 26 -6.85 2.78 -38.04
N PRO A 27 -7.61 3.84 -38.34
CA PRO A 27 -7.33 5.16 -37.79
C PRO A 27 -7.70 5.24 -36.31
N VAL A 28 -6.74 5.64 -35.48
CA VAL A 28 -6.94 5.98 -34.07
C VAL A 28 -7.71 7.28 -33.96
N GLY A 29 -8.89 7.23 -33.33
CA GLY A 29 -9.71 8.40 -33.03
C GLY A 29 -9.06 9.37 -32.03
N PRO A 30 -9.57 10.62 -31.93
CA PRO A 30 -8.92 11.68 -31.16
C PRO A 30 -8.89 11.37 -29.64
N ARG A 31 -7.72 11.59 -29.02
CA ARG A 31 -7.48 11.47 -27.59
C ARG A 31 -8.31 12.51 -26.82
N PRO A 32 -8.91 12.16 -25.68
CA PRO A 32 -9.53 13.14 -24.81
C PRO A 32 -8.48 14.05 -24.18
N ALA A 33 -8.76 15.36 -24.15
CA ALA A 33 -7.92 16.39 -23.58
C ALA A 33 -7.82 16.23 -22.06
N PHE A 34 -6.60 16.25 -21.54
CA PHE A 34 -6.33 16.27 -20.11
C PHE A 34 -6.68 17.64 -19.51
N GLY A 35 -7.50 17.65 -18.46
CA GLY A 35 -7.71 18.85 -17.66
C GLY A 35 -6.42 19.21 -16.90
N GLN A 36 -5.93 20.43 -17.09
CA GLN A 36 -4.85 21.01 -16.30
C GLN A 36 -5.31 21.16 -14.84
N ILE A 37 -4.61 20.49 -13.92
CA ILE A 37 -4.75 20.73 -12.49
C ILE A 37 -3.59 21.66 -12.10
N ASP A 38 -3.94 22.81 -11.56
CA ASP A 38 -2.98 23.77 -10.99
C ASP A 38 -2.28 23.10 -9.79
N LEU A 39 -0.99 22.84 -9.95
CA LEU A 39 -0.14 22.25 -8.93
C LEU A 39 0.45 23.38 -8.07
N ASP A 40 -0.16 23.63 -6.93
CA ASP A 40 0.49 24.40 -5.88
C ASP A 40 1.69 23.61 -5.34
N ARG A 41 2.84 24.27 -5.17
CA ARG A 41 4.19 23.65 -5.02
C ARG A 41 4.41 22.74 -3.81
N ASN A 42 3.36 22.42 -3.04
CA ASN A 42 3.42 21.60 -1.81
C ASN A 42 2.40 20.45 -1.79
N THR A 43 1.78 20.10 -2.90
CA THR A 43 0.76 19.03 -2.91
C THR A 43 1.38 17.75 -3.47
N THR A 44 1.23 16.67 -2.74
CA THR A 44 1.53 15.31 -3.21
C THR A 44 0.63 15.01 -4.39
N ALA A 45 1.21 14.80 -5.56
CA ALA A 45 0.42 14.48 -6.75
C ALA A 45 -0.03 13.02 -6.71
N VAL A 46 -1.29 12.80 -6.34
CA VAL A 46 -2.00 11.54 -6.59
C VAL A 46 -2.70 11.67 -7.93
N VAL A 47 -2.17 11.04 -8.97
CA VAL A 47 -2.81 11.03 -10.29
C VAL A 47 -3.61 9.74 -10.44
N MET A 48 -4.93 9.88 -10.42
CA MET A 48 -5.88 8.81 -10.72
C MET A 48 -5.94 8.58 -12.22
N LEU A 49 -5.55 7.41 -12.66
CA LEU A 49 -5.62 7.00 -14.07
C LEU A 49 -7.03 6.50 -14.37
N GLY A 50 -7.89 7.40 -14.85
CA GLY A 50 -9.27 7.09 -15.18
C GLY A 50 -9.37 6.23 -16.45
N ARG A 51 -9.80 4.99 -16.34
CA ARG A 51 -10.49 4.28 -17.44
C ARG A 51 -11.89 4.85 -17.54
N GLY A 52 -12.27 5.30 -18.76
CA GLY A 52 -13.57 5.88 -19.04
C GLY A 52 -14.75 5.03 -18.59
N ASP A 53 -15.74 5.76 -18.15
CA ASP A 53 -17.15 5.44 -18.01
C ASP A 53 -17.50 4.08 -17.39
N ARG A 54 -17.50 4.04 -16.03
CA ARG A 54 -18.31 3.09 -15.28
C ARG A 54 -19.41 3.90 -14.60
N THR A 55 -20.64 3.69 -15.00
CA THR A 55 -21.83 4.14 -14.28
C THR A 55 -21.71 3.74 -12.80
N GLN A 56 -21.40 4.71 -11.95
CA GLN A 56 -21.37 4.50 -10.51
C GLN A 56 -22.78 4.12 -10.05
N PRO A 57 -22.94 3.04 -9.26
CA PRO A 57 -24.20 2.80 -8.59
C PRO A 57 -24.53 4.00 -7.67
N PRO A 58 -25.81 4.36 -7.49
CA PRO A 58 -26.21 5.47 -6.64
C PRO A 58 -25.66 5.24 -5.23
N ARG A 59 -24.89 6.21 -4.72
CA ARG A 59 -24.38 6.18 -3.36
C ARG A 59 -25.57 6.15 -2.39
N PRO A 60 -25.59 5.23 -1.40
CA PRO A 60 -26.57 5.33 -0.34
C PRO A 60 -26.42 6.69 0.36
N PRO A 61 -27.52 7.35 0.76
CA PRO A 61 -27.43 8.61 1.48
C PRO A 61 -26.69 8.38 2.80
N THR A 62 -25.49 8.96 2.90
CA THR A 62 -24.75 9.00 4.16
C THR A 62 -25.44 10.00 5.10
N ALA A 63 -25.34 9.81 6.42
CA ALA A 63 -25.90 10.72 7.41
C ALA A 63 -25.46 12.19 7.24
N SER A 64 -24.35 12.43 6.49
CA SER A 64 -23.91 13.76 6.07
C SER A 64 -24.80 14.41 5.00
N ALA A 65 -25.71 13.67 4.35
CA ALA A 65 -26.70 14.25 3.44
C ALA A 65 -27.89 14.93 4.17
N LEU A 66 -27.99 14.74 5.49
CA LEU A 66 -28.83 15.53 6.36
C LEU A 66 -28.03 16.74 6.88
N GLU A 67 -27.53 17.59 5.97
CA GLU A 67 -27.09 18.93 6.36
C GLU A 67 -28.31 19.66 6.91
N ILE A 68 -28.40 19.72 8.24
CA ILE A 68 -29.31 20.65 8.90
C ILE A 68 -28.74 22.02 8.61
N ASP A 69 -29.36 22.73 7.67
CA ASP A 69 -28.99 24.09 7.30
C ASP A 69 -28.86 24.95 8.56
N GLY A 70 -27.65 25.37 8.89
CA GLY A 70 -27.36 26.30 9.99
C GLY A 70 -26.26 25.94 10.96
N VAL A 71 -25.82 24.66 11.06
CA VAL A 71 -24.73 24.31 11.99
C VAL A 71 -23.41 24.21 11.23
N ARG A 72 -22.63 25.29 11.25
CA ARG A 72 -21.27 25.29 10.70
C ARG A 72 -20.36 24.47 11.61
N ALA A 73 -19.64 23.50 11.05
CA ALA A 73 -18.63 22.76 11.79
C ALA A 73 -17.58 23.72 12.39
N ALA A 74 -17.16 23.43 13.63
CA ALA A 74 -16.19 24.27 14.32
C ALA A 74 -14.82 24.17 13.63
N PRO A 75 -14.06 25.28 13.51
CA PRO A 75 -12.75 25.27 12.89
C PRO A 75 -11.75 24.48 13.76
N THR A 76 -10.98 23.60 13.12
CA THR A 76 -10.02 22.70 13.78
C THR A 76 -8.59 23.25 13.77
N SER A 77 -8.28 24.20 12.89
CA SER A 77 -6.92 24.75 12.75
C SER A 77 -6.87 26.26 12.47
N GLY A 78 -5.69 26.82 12.58
CA GLY A 78 -5.35 28.19 12.18
C GLY A 78 -6.03 29.29 13.01
N TRP A 79 -6.04 30.52 12.47
CA TRP A 79 -6.58 31.73 13.12
C TRP A 79 -8.09 31.59 13.42
N ARG A 80 -8.83 30.84 12.63
CA ARG A 80 -10.27 30.58 12.83
C ARG A 80 -10.52 29.83 14.13
N ARG A 81 -9.68 28.82 14.46
CA ARG A 81 -9.71 28.10 15.73
C ARG A 81 -9.39 29.04 16.90
N ALA A 82 -8.35 29.89 16.74
CA ALA A 82 -8.00 30.86 17.76
C ALA A 82 -9.15 31.85 18.02
N LEU A 83 -9.78 32.37 16.97
CA LEU A 83 -10.96 33.25 17.09
C LEU A 83 -12.13 32.53 17.77
N TYR A 84 -12.41 31.29 17.40
CA TYR A 84 -13.47 30.48 18.02
C TYR A 84 -13.20 30.22 19.50
N ALA A 85 -11.96 29.93 19.88
CA ALA A 85 -11.57 29.74 21.28
C ALA A 85 -11.60 31.03 22.08
N LEU A 86 -11.08 32.13 21.54
CA LEU A 86 -11.04 33.46 22.20
C LEU A 86 -12.45 34.07 22.37
N SER A 87 -13.36 33.76 21.44
CA SER A 87 -14.75 34.21 21.53
C SER A 87 -15.62 33.34 22.43
N LEU A 88 -15.03 32.46 23.25
CA LEU A 88 -15.76 31.48 24.07
C LEU A 88 -16.77 30.65 23.26
N ARG A 89 -16.40 30.29 22.03
CA ARG A 89 -17.20 29.51 21.06
C ARG A 89 -18.44 30.24 20.50
N THR A 90 -18.55 31.55 20.69
CA THR A 90 -19.70 32.33 20.20
C THR A 90 -19.57 32.74 18.72
N ILE A 91 -18.32 32.95 18.22
CA ILE A 91 -18.08 33.31 16.83
C ILE A 91 -17.50 32.10 16.09
N ASN A 92 -18.36 31.38 15.34
CA ASN A 92 -17.94 30.28 14.50
C ASN A 92 -17.73 30.74 13.05
N ALA A 93 -16.47 30.95 12.67
CA ALA A 93 -16.07 31.32 11.30
C ALA A 93 -16.16 30.13 10.30
N GLY A 94 -16.58 28.96 10.77
CA GLY A 94 -16.63 27.73 9.98
C GLY A 94 -15.27 27.11 9.70
N GLU A 95 -15.28 25.89 9.19
CA GLU A 95 -14.07 25.17 8.76
C GLU A 95 -13.36 25.92 7.63
N SER A 96 -12.02 25.82 7.57
CA SER A 96 -11.27 26.22 6.40
C SER A 96 -11.49 25.20 5.25
N PRO A 97 -11.31 25.58 3.97
CA PRO A 97 -11.36 24.60 2.87
C PRO A 97 -10.36 23.46 3.06
N ALA A 98 -9.23 23.70 3.68
CA ALA A 98 -8.22 22.69 4.01
C ALA A 98 -8.71 21.72 5.09
N ASP A 99 -9.32 22.25 6.19
CA ASP A 99 -9.89 21.40 7.24
C ASP A 99 -11.05 20.53 6.72
N LYS A 100 -11.91 21.13 5.86
CA LYS A 100 -13.01 20.40 5.23
C LYS A 100 -12.49 19.25 4.38
N ARG A 101 -11.46 19.50 3.55
CA ARG A 101 -10.82 18.47 2.72
C ARG A 101 -10.17 17.38 3.57
N ALA A 102 -9.45 17.74 4.64
CA ALA A 102 -8.85 16.77 5.56
C ALA A 102 -9.92 15.88 6.21
N ARG A 103 -11.02 16.47 6.69
CA ARG A 103 -12.14 15.73 7.27
C ARG A 103 -12.84 14.79 6.26
N GLU A 104 -13.01 15.24 5.02
CA GLU A 104 -13.58 14.40 3.95
C GLU A 104 -12.65 13.23 3.62
N LEU A 105 -11.34 13.47 3.60
CA LEU A 105 -10.32 12.44 3.41
C LEU A 105 -10.33 11.43 4.56
N ASP A 106 -10.32 11.91 5.81
CA ASP A 106 -10.40 11.05 6.99
C ASP A 106 -11.69 10.20 6.99
N ALA A 107 -12.83 10.80 6.60
CA ALA A 107 -14.09 10.06 6.47
C ALA A 107 -14.05 8.96 5.39
N GLN A 108 -13.27 9.14 4.33
CA GLN A 108 -13.07 8.12 3.29
C GLN A 108 -12.13 7.01 3.79
N ILE A 109 -11.05 7.36 4.52
CA ILE A 109 -10.16 6.39 5.15
C ILE A 109 -10.91 5.56 6.21
N ALA A 110 -11.81 6.20 6.98
CA ALA A 110 -12.66 5.56 7.98
C ALA A 110 -13.86 4.82 7.39
N ALA A 111 -13.99 4.73 6.06
CA ALA A 111 -15.09 4.03 5.42
C ALA A 111 -15.20 2.58 5.95
N PRO A 112 -16.43 2.07 6.22
CA PRO A 112 -16.60 0.73 6.76
C PRO A 112 -16.04 -0.34 5.84
N VAL A 113 -15.26 -1.24 6.39
CA VAL A 113 -14.87 -2.50 5.76
C VAL A 113 -15.91 -3.55 6.17
N ARG A 114 -16.54 -4.24 5.22
CA ARG A 114 -17.64 -5.16 5.52
C ARG A 114 -17.18 -6.44 6.21
N THR A 115 -16.01 -6.93 5.84
CA THR A 115 -15.38 -8.12 6.45
C THR A 115 -13.98 -7.77 6.90
N ASP A 116 -13.04 -7.86 6.02
CA ASP A 116 -11.63 -7.52 6.15
C ASP A 116 -11.10 -7.02 4.80
N HIS A 117 -9.98 -6.33 4.80
CA HIS A 117 -9.30 -5.88 3.58
C HIS A 117 -7.81 -6.17 3.68
N LYS A 118 -7.30 -6.95 2.75
CA LYS A 118 -5.92 -7.43 2.73
C LYS A 118 -5.10 -6.63 1.74
N ILE A 119 -4.09 -5.94 2.24
CA ILE A 119 -3.17 -5.10 1.48
C ILE A 119 -1.83 -5.79 1.46
N THR A 120 -1.28 -6.06 0.28
CA THR A 120 0.07 -6.63 0.14
C THR A 120 1.04 -5.58 -0.35
N VAL A 121 2.16 -5.45 0.37
CA VAL A 121 3.29 -4.60 -0.01
C VAL A 121 4.41 -5.50 -0.51
N ALA A 122 4.65 -5.52 -1.83
CA ALA A 122 5.59 -6.42 -2.46
C ALA A 122 6.52 -5.72 -3.46
N GLY A 123 7.73 -6.28 -3.66
CA GLY A 123 8.69 -5.73 -4.61
C GLY A 123 9.96 -6.57 -4.72
N LEU A 124 10.47 -6.74 -5.94
CA LEU A 124 11.64 -7.59 -6.25
C LEU A 124 12.98 -6.97 -5.90
N LYS A 125 13.02 -5.71 -5.44
CA LYS A 125 14.28 -5.04 -5.08
C LYS A 125 14.32 -4.76 -3.58
N GLY A 126 15.46 -5.10 -2.95
CA GLY A 126 15.75 -4.73 -1.57
C GLY A 126 15.93 -3.22 -1.41
N GLY A 127 15.61 -2.69 -0.23
CA GLY A 127 15.84 -1.29 0.12
C GLY A 127 15.01 -0.26 -0.65
N VAL A 128 13.87 -0.64 -1.26
CA VAL A 128 12.92 0.30 -1.91
C VAL A 128 11.93 0.90 -0.92
N GLY A 129 11.94 0.46 0.34
CA GLY A 129 11.07 1.00 1.39
C GLY A 129 9.81 0.18 1.64
N LYS A 130 9.78 -1.13 1.34
CA LYS A 130 8.60 -2.00 1.58
C LYS A 130 8.11 -1.92 3.03
N SER A 131 8.94 -2.27 3.99
CA SER A 131 8.59 -2.26 5.42
C SER A 131 8.27 -0.85 5.92
N THR A 132 8.95 0.18 5.40
CA THR A 132 8.62 1.57 5.68
C THR A 132 7.21 1.92 5.19
N VAL A 133 6.85 1.54 3.96
CA VAL A 133 5.52 1.77 3.40
C VAL A 133 4.47 1.00 4.20
N SER A 134 4.74 -0.27 4.57
CA SER A 134 3.84 -1.10 5.37
C SER A 134 3.54 -0.46 6.72
N VAL A 135 4.57 -0.03 7.46
CA VAL A 135 4.41 0.59 8.79
C VAL A 135 3.71 1.95 8.69
N VAL A 136 4.18 2.85 7.80
CA VAL A 136 3.63 4.21 7.74
C VAL A 136 2.20 4.23 7.19
N LEU A 137 1.88 3.36 6.22
CA LEU A 137 0.51 3.19 5.74
C LEU A 137 -0.39 2.58 6.83
N GLY A 138 0.13 1.62 7.60
CA GLY A 138 -0.53 1.07 8.78
C GLY A 138 -0.85 2.15 9.81
N HIS A 139 0.10 3.04 10.11
CA HIS A 139 -0.13 4.21 10.97
C HIS A 139 -1.19 5.14 10.39
N ALA A 140 -1.15 5.43 9.09
CA ALA A 140 -2.12 6.31 8.44
C ALA A 140 -3.56 5.77 8.53
N PHE A 141 -3.74 4.45 8.48
CA PHE A 141 -5.03 3.82 8.73
C PHE A 141 -5.40 3.88 10.22
N ALA A 142 -4.50 3.46 11.11
CA ALA A 142 -4.78 3.34 12.54
C ALA A 142 -5.02 4.70 13.21
N ASP A 143 -4.39 5.80 12.73
CA ASP A 143 -4.59 7.17 13.22
C ASP A 143 -6.02 7.71 12.95
N VAL A 144 -6.70 7.17 11.95
CA VAL A 144 -8.02 7.66 11.51
C VAL A 144 -9.14 6.67 11.84
N ARG A 145 -8.87 5.37 11.77
CA ARG A 145 -9.86 4.31 11.95
C ARG A 145 -10.08 3.97 13.42
N THR A 146 -11.30 3.62 13.74
CA THR A 146 -11.68 3.12 15.09
C THR A 146 -11.65 1.59 15.18
N ASP A 147 -11.63 0.91 14.04
CA ASP A 147 -11.43 -0.54 13.95
C ASP A 147 -9.92 -0.87 13.86
N ARG A 148 -9.60 -2.15 13.93
CA ARG A 148 -8.22 -2.60 14.16
C ARG A 148 -7.47 -2.77 12.86
N VAL A 149 -6.20 -2.33 12.88
CA VAL A 149 -5.24 -2.40 11.77
C VAL A 149 -4.04 -3.21 12.21
N LEU A 150 -3.65 -4.20 11.43
CA LEU A 150 -2.49 -5.06 11.69
C LEU A 150 -1.56 -5.09 10.48
N ALA A 151 -0.26 -4.96 10.72
CA ALA A 151 0.77 -5.27 9.75
C ALA A 151 1.42 -6.62 10.10
N ILE A 152 1.60 -7.46 9.09
CA ILE A 152 2.15 -8.82 9.21
C ILE A 152 3.50 -8.83 8.50
N ASP A 153 4.52 -9.26 9.21
CA ASP A 153 5.84 -9.49 8.62
C ASP A 153 5.86 -10.83 7.91
N ALA A 154 5.53 -10.82 6.64
CA ALA A 154 5.55 -11.99 5.76
C ALA A 154 6.86 -12.11 4.96
N ASN A 155 7.94 -11.46 5.45
CA ASN A 155 9.25 -11.52 4.82
C ASN A 155 10.00 -12.80 5.22
N PRO A 156 10.31 -13.71 4.27
CA PRO A 156 11.04 -14.93 4.57
C PRO A 156 12.52 -14.70 4.90
N ASP A 157 13.08 -13.56 4.54
CA ASP A 157 14.50 -13.23 4.71
C ASP A 157 14.78 -12.55 6.08
N ALA A 158 14.22 -13.06 7.19
CA ALA A 158 14.25 -12.43 8.50
C ALA A 158 13.70 -11.00 8.49
N GLY A 159 12.39 -10.87 8.71
CA GLY A 159 11.69 -9.59 8.64
C GLY A 159 12.10 -8.63 9.73
N VAL A 160 12.08 -7.35 9.38
CA VAL A 160 12.48 -6.26 10.28
C VAL A 160 11.29 -5.37 10.69
N LEU A 161 10.07 -5.83 10.43
CA LEU A 161 8.88 -5.00 10.64
C LEU A 161 8.69 -4.64 12.11
N ALA A 162 8.95 -5.60 13.00
CA ALA A 162 8.90 -5.39 14.46
C ALA A 162 9.93 -4.37 14.94
N GLU A 163 11.08 -4.26 14.28
CA GLU A 163 12.12 -3.27 14.62
C GLU A 163 11.75 -1.86 14.16
N ARG A 164 10.84 -1.76 13.19
CA ARG A 164 10.40 -0.49 12.60
C ARG A 164 9.24 0.16 13.34
N ILE A 165 8.58 -0.56 14.25
CA ILE A 165 7.47 0.00 15.02
C ILE A 165 7.96 0.54 16.37
N ALA A 166 7.54 1.76 16.71
CA ALA A 166 7.69 2.32 18.05
C ALA A 166 6.60 1.75 18.97
N ALA A 167 6.89 0.60 19.59
CA ALA A 167 5.94 -0.10 20.44
C ALA A 167 5.70 0.64 21.75
N ILE A 168 4.43 0.66 22.22
CA ILE A 168 4.04 1.27 23.51
C ILE A 168 4.64 0.46 24.68
N ALA A 169 4.59 -0.87 24.58
CA ALA A 169 5.15 -1.75 25.60
C ALA A 169 6.67 -1.88 25.41
N PRO A 170 7.45 -2.04 26.50
CA PRO A 170 8.86 -2.36 26.39
C PRO A 170 9.04 -3.61 25.52
N ARG A 171 9.97 -3.54 24.58
CA ARG A 171 10.30 -4.69 23.75
C ARG A 171 10.88 -5.81 24.61
N THR A 172 10.39 -7.01 24.41
CA THR A 172 11.05 -8.23 24.85
C THR A 172 12.22 -8.53 23.92
N GLU A 173 13.23 -9.23 24.39
CA GLU A 173 14.37 -9.66 23.59
C GLU A 173 13.92 -10.46 22.35
N HIS A 174 12.83 -11.22 22.50
CA HIS A 174 12.17 -11.95 21.44
C HIS A 174 10.67 -11.58 21.42
N PRO A 175 10.23 -10.72 20.49
CA PRO A 175 8.81 -10.43 20.34
C PRO A 175 8.06 -11.68 19.85
N PRO A 176 6.78 -11.86 20.21
CA PRO A 176 5.97 -12.95 19.69
C PRO A 176 5.91 -12.91 18.18
N THR A 177 5.92 -14.08 17.56
CA THR A 177 6.03 -14.27 16.12
C THR A 177 4.79 -14.91 15.50
N ILE A 178 4.74 -14.99 14.18
CA ILE A 178 3.74 -15.75 13.42
C ILE A 178 3.64 -17.19 13.95
N TYR A 179 4.78 -17.83 14.26
CA TYR A 179 4.78 -19.22 14.73
C TYR A 179 4.23 -19.37 16.16
N ASP A 180 4.42 -18.37 17.01
CA ASP A 180 3.84 -18.36 18.36
C ASP A 180 2.31 -18.23 18.26
N LEU A 181 1.80 -17.41 17.34
CA LEU A 181 0.38 -17.31 17.06
C LEU A 181 -0.19 -18.63 16.52
N LEU A 182 0.50 -19.28 15.58
CA LEU A 182 0.07 -20.59 15.03
C LEU A 182 0.08 -21.72 16.06
N ALA A 183 0.97 -21.64 17.06
CA ALA A 183 1.07 -22.59 18.15
C ALA A 183 0.15 -22.26 19.33
N ALA A 184 -0.51 -21.10 19.32
CA ALA A 184 -1.36 -20.65 20.40
C ALA A 184 -2.53 -21.63 20.64
N PRO A 185 -2.83 -21.99 21.89
CA PRO A 185 -3.90 -22.94 22.20
C PRO A 185 -5.31 -22.39 21.96
N ARG A 186 -5.43 -21.07 21.89
CA ARG A 186 -6.68 -20.33 21.64
C ARG A 186 -6.40 -19.05 20.88
N THR A 187 -7.27 -18.76 19.93
CA THR A 187 -7.21 -17.54 19.09
C THR A 187 -8.61 -16.98 18.79
N ASP A 188 -9.62 -17.49 19.49
CA ASP A 188 -11.02 -17.11 19.31
C ASP A 188 -11.37 -15.73 19.89
N ARG A 189 -10.53 -15.20 20.80
CA ARG A 189 -10.73 -13.87 21.37
C ARG A 189 -9.63 -12.92 20.91
N TYR A 190 -10.01 -11.68 20.70
CA TYR A 190 -9.02 -10.64 20.40
C TYR A 190 -7.91 -10.53 21.47
N ALA A 191 -8.24 -10.71 22.77
CA ALA A 191 -7.25 -10.67 23.83
C ALA A 191 -6.15 -11.73 23.65
N ASP A 192 -6.55 -12.95 23.22
CA ASP A 192 -5.61 -14.05 23.00
C ASP A 192 -4.68 -13.74 21.80
N VAL A 193 -5.22 -13.15 20.73
CA VAL A 193 -4.42 -12.76 19.54
C VAL A 193 -3.51 -11.55 19.82
N ARG A 194 -4.00 -10.58 20.61
CA ARG A 194 -3.23 -9.38 20.96
C ARG A 194 -1.93 -9.70 21.73
N GLU A 195 -1.90 -10.77 22.49
CA GLU A 195 -0.68 -11.22 23.21
C GLU A 195 0.46 -11.58 22.24
N HIS A 196 0.16 -11.82 20.95
CA HIS A 196 1.12 -12.14 19.92
C HIS A 196 1.49 -10.94 19.03
N THR A 197 1.04 -9.73 19.36
CA THR A 197 1.28 -8.52 18.56
C THR A 197 1.99 -7.44 19.35
N LEU A 198 2.77 -6.61 18.65
CA LEU A 198 3.26 -5.33 19.15
C LEU A 198 2.26 -4.24 18.79
N GLU A 199 2.10 -3.23 19.63
CA GLU A 199 1.16 -2.13 19.40
C GLU A 199 1.90 -0.79 19.47
N ALA A 200 1.65 0.08 18.46
CA ALA A 200 2.15 1.44 18.40
C ALA A 200 1.16 2.46 18.98
N GLU A 201 1.62 3.69 19.19
CA GLU A 201 0.82 4.80 19.75
C GLU A 201 -0.45 5.14 18.96
N THR A 202 -0.47 4.90 17.63
CA THR A 202 -1.66 5.10 16.79
C THR A 202 -2.67 3.96 16.90
N GLY A 203 -2.34 2.87 17.60
CA GLY A 203 -3.13 1.64 17.63
C GLY A 203 -2.81 0.67 16.49
N LEU A 204 -1.82 0.97 15.63
CA LEU A 204 -1.30 -0.01 14.67
C LEU A 204 -0.70 -1.18 15.44
N GLN A 205 -1.10 -2.40 15.07
CA GLN A 205 -0.49 -3.62 15.59
C GLN A 205 0.44 -4.25 14.56
N VAL A 206 1.44 -4.97 15.02
CA VAL A 206 2.41 -5.68 14.18
C VAL A 206 2.58 -7.11 14.69
N LEU A 207 2.43 -8.07 13.79
CA LEU A 207 2.80 -9.47 14.00
C LEU A 207 4.17 -9.71 13.36
N ALA A 208 5.16 -10.03 14.18
CA ALA A 208 6.55 -10.21 13.75
C ALA A 208 6.76 -11.55 13.02
N SER A 209 7.75 -11.58 12.13
CA SER A 209 8.35 -12.83 11.64
C SER A 209 9.29 -13.42 12.70
N HIS A 210 9.87 -14.58 12.42
CA HIS A 210 10.87 -15.19 13.30
C HIS A 210 12.25 -14.55 13.03
N ASP A 211 13.04 -14.35 14.10
CA ASP A 211 14.42 -13.81 14.02
C ASP A 211 15.39 -14.79 13.33
N ASP A 212 15.10 -16.08 13.39
CA ASP A 212 15.88 -17.14 12.75
C ASP A 212 15.48 -17.25 11.27
N PRO A 213 16.41 -16.95 10.33
CA PRO A 213 16.13 -17.02 8.88
C PRO A 213 15.63 -18.40 8.43
N GLU A 214 16.19 -19.50 8.97
CA GLU A 214 15.78 -20.87 8.58
C GLU A 214 14.30 -21.13 8.93
N ARG A 215 13.83 -20.60 10.05
CA ARG A 215 12.42 -20.68 10.42
C ARG A 215 11.55 -19.71 9.62
N SER A 216 12.04 -18.51 9.39
CA SER A 216 11.32 -17.52 8.59
C SER A 216 11.13 -18.00 7.14
N GLU A 217 12.15 -18.63 6.54
CA GLU A 217 12.06 -19.28 5.22
C GLU A 217 11.10 -20.48 5.20
N ALA A 218 10.81 -21.09 6.35
CA ALA A 218 9.90 -22.23 6.46
C ALA A 218 8.41 -21.86 6.40
N LEU A 219 8.05 -20.56 6.38
CA LEU A 219 6.67 -20.13 6.28
C LEU A 219 6.02 -20.65 4.99
N SER A 220 5.12 -21.62 5.13
CA SER A 220 4.42 -22.20 3.99
C SER A 220 3.20 -21.38 3.59
N GLU A 221 2.67 -21.67 2.40
CA GLU A 221 1.37 -21.13 1.95
C GLU A 221 0.25 -21.45 2.96
N ASN A 222 0.21 -22.68 3.46
CA ASN A 222 -0.82 -23.12 4.40
C ASN A 222 -0.70 -22.41 5.75
N ASP A 223 0.52 -22.17 6.24
CA ASP A 223 0.76 -21.42 7.47
C ASP A 223 0.26 -19.97 7.31
N TYR A 224 0.61 -19.31 6.20
CA TYR A 224 0.13 -17.97 5.93
C TYR A 224 -1.41 -17.91 5.85
N ARG A 225 -2.06 -18.83 5.13
CA ARG A 225 -3.52 -18.90 5.04
C ARG A 225 -4.15 -19.05 6.43
N ARG A 226 -3.59 -19.94 7.26
CA ARG A 226 -4.06 -20.13 8.63
C ARG A 226 -3.88 -18.90 9.51
N VAL A 227 -2.77 -18.19 9.37
CA VAL A 227 -2.56 -16.89 10.05
C VAL A 227 -3.65 -15.91 9.66
N ILE A 228 -3.95 -15.77 8.37
CA ILE A 228 -4.99 -14.87 7.89
C ILE A 228 -6.38 -15.29 8.38
N GLU A 229 -6.70 -16.61 8.41
CA GLU A 229 -7.96 -17.12 8.96
C GLU A 229 -8.15 -16.72 10.43
N ILE A 230 -7.10 -16.75 11.24
CA ILE A 230 -7.14 -16.30 12.64
C ILE A 230 -7.34 -14.78 12.71
N LEU A 231 -6.58 -14.03 11.92
CA LEU A 231 -6.48 -12.57 12.06
C LEU A 231 -7.70 -11.84 11.48
N GLN A 232 -8.31 -12.33 10.41
CA GLN A 232 -9.44 -11.67 9.72
C GLN A 232 -10.69 -11.53 10.61
N ASP A 233 -10.84 -12.36 11.65
CA ASP A 233 -11.93 -12.28 12.60
C ASP A 233 -11.73 -11.14 13.62
N HIS A 234 -10.52 -10.62 13.73
CA HIS A 234 -10.11 -9.64 14.74
C HIS A 234 -9.70 -8.29 14.18
N PHE A 235 -9.26 -8.24 12.91
CA PHE A 235 -8.73 -7.04 12.26
C PHE A 235 -9.45 -6.77 10.94
N GLN A 236 -9.81 -5.51 10.72
CA GLN A 236 -10.50 -5.08 9.51
C GLN A 236 -9.54 -4.70 8.38
N VAL A 237 -8.32 -4.26 8.70
CA VAL A 237 -7.29 -3.96 7.71
C VAL A 237 -6.04 -4.75 8.06
N LEU A 238 -5.59 -5.58 7.12
CA LEU A 238 -4.43 -6.44 7.22
C LEU A 238 -3.40 -6.03 6.16
N LEU A 239 -2.19 -5.63 6.57
CA LEU A 239 -1.09 -5.29 5.67
C LEU A 239 -0.03 -6.39 5.72
N SER A 240 0.30 -7.04 4.61
CA SER A 240 1.39 -8.02 4.53
C SER A 240 2.63 -7.38 3.94
N ASP A 241 3.68 -7.25 4.74
CA ASP A 241 5.01 -6.81 4.32
C ASP A 241 5.79 -8.00 3.76
N CYS A 242 5.94 -8.06 2.44
CA CYS A 242 6.60 -9.18 1.78
C CYS A 242 8.08 -8.91 1.52
N GLY A 243 8.87 -9.97 1.53
CA GLY A 243 10.26 -9.94 1.12
C GLY A 243 10.46 -9.65 -0.38
N THR A 244 11.65 -9.97 -0.89
CA THR A 244 11.98 -9.81 -2.30
C THR A 244 11.71 -11.06 -3.14
N GLY A 245 11.41 -12.18 -2.48
CA GLY A 245 11.21 -13.51 -3.08
C GLY A 245 9.78 -13.77 -3.52
N ILE A 246 9.37 -13.28 -4.70
CA ILE A 246 8.02 -13.52 -5.24
C ILE A 246 7.70 -15.01 -5.46
N THR A 247 8.72 -15.85 -5.61
CA THR A 247 8.60 -17.30 -5.80
C THR A 247 8.60 -18.08 -4.48
N HIS A 248 8.68 -17.41 -3.33
CA HIS A 248 8.61 -18.07 -2.04
C HIS A 248 7.26 -18.78 -1.86
N PRO A 249 7.20 -19.99 -1.25
CA PRO A 249 5.96 -20.76 -1.11
C PRO A 249 4.79 -19.98 -0.48
N ALA A 250 5.04 -19.15 0.53
CA ALA A 250 4.00 -18.33 1.15
C ALA A 250 3.37 -17.31 0.19
N MET A 251 4.11 -16.88 -0.87
CA MET A 251 3.64 -15.82 -1.76
C MET A 251 2.39 -16.21 -2.56
N ALA A 252 2.20 -17.49 -2.88
CA ALA A 252 0.96 -17.94 -3.52
C ALA A 252 -0.25 -17.63 -2.62
N GLY A 253 -0.19 -18.01 -1.34
CA GLY A 253 -1.24 -17.70 -0.37
C GLY A 253 -1.42 -16.19 -0.14
N VAL A 254 -0.32 -15.42 -0.12
CA VAL A 254 -0.38 -13.96 0.00
C VAL A 254 -1.13 -13.36 -1.18
N LEU A 255 -0.74 -13.67 -2.41
CA LEU A 255 -1.31 -13.08 -3.63
C LEU A 255 -2.77 -13.50 -3.84
N ASP A 256 -3.12 -14.74 -3.56
CA ASP A 256 -4.49 -15.24 -3.68
C ASP A 256 -5.46 -14.52 -2.74
N LEU A 257 -4.99 -14.12 -1.56
CA LEU A 257 -5.80 -13.45 -0.56
C LEU A 257 -5.75 -11.92 -0.67
N THR A 258 -4.94 -11.35 -1.56
CA THR A 258 -4.72 -9.91 -1.70
C THR A 258 -5.92 -9.21 -2.33
N ASP A 259 -6.44 -8.17 -1.66
CA ASP A 259 -7.45 -7.27 -2.21
C ASP A 259 -6.82 -6.04 -2.92
N SER A 260 -5.73 -5.51 -2.37
CA SER A 260 -4.98 -4.36 -2.92
C SER A 260 -3.48 -4.62 -2.90
N LEU A 261 -2.80 -4.32 -4.00
CA LEU A 261 -1.35 -4.46 -4.12
C LEU A 261 -0.66 -3.09 -4.10
N ILE A 262 0.40 -2.97 -3.31
CA ILE A 262 1.28 -1.81 -3.29
C ILE A 262 2.68 -2.25 -3.70
N ALA A 263 3.25 -1.58 -4.70
CA ALA A 263 4.59 -1.85 -5.20
C ALA A 263 5.52 -0.65 -4.95
N PRO A 264 6.29 -0.65 -3.87
CA PRO A 264 7.27 0.40 -3.61
C PRO A 264 8.41 0.39 -4.64
N THR A 265 8.81 1.58 -5.06
CA THR A 265 9.93 1.81 -5.95
C THR A 265 10.68 3.09 -5.59
N LYS A 266 11.77 3.37 -6.29
CA LYS A 266 12.57 4.58 -6.16
C LYS A 266 12.77 5.23 -7.52
N LEU A 267 13.18 6.50 -7.56
CA LEU A 267 13.55 7.22 -8.78
C LEU A 267 14.91 6.76 -9.32
N ASP A 268 15.13 5.46 -9.47
CA ASP A 268 16.28 4.89 -10.13
C ASP A 268 15.85 3.82 -11.14
N VAL A 269 16.58 3.73 -12.26
CA VAL A 269 16.26 2.84 -13.38
C VAL A 269 16.18 1.38 -12.95
N SER A 270 17.09 0.94 -12.07
CA SER A 270 17.10 -0.44 -11.59
C SER A 270 15.86 -0.77 -10.73
N ALA A 271 15.39 0.15 -9.87
CA ALA A 271 14.18 -0.06 -9.10
C ALA A 271 12.95 -0.12 -10.01
N VAL A 272 12.83 0.81 -10.96
CA VAL A 272 11.74 0.85 -11.93
C VAL A 272 11.69 -0.42 -12.78
N THR A 273 12.84 -0.88 -13.28
CA THR A 273 12.94 -2.14 -14.05
C THR A 273 12.48 -3.35 -13.21
N ARG A 274 12.87 -3.42 -11.93
CA ARG A 274 12.45 -4.50 -11.04
C ARG A 274 10.95 -4.43 -10.69
N THR A 275 10.43 -3.22 -10.53
CA THR A 275 8.97 -3.04 -10.34
C THR A 275 8.20 -3.48 -11.58
N ASN A 276 8.69 -3.14 -12.79
CA ASN A 276 8.06 -3.63 -14.02
C ASN A 276 8.13 -5.17 -14.12
N ALA A 277 9.27 -5.78 -13.78
CA ALA A 277 9.41 -7.23 -13.77
C ALA A 277 8.44 -7.91 -12.79
N LEU A 278 8.13 -7.28 -11.63
CA LEU A 278 7.08 -7.75 -10.73
C LEU A 278 5.72 -7.75 -11.43
N LEU A 279 5.35 -6.65 -12.09
CA LEU A 279 4.06 -6.55 -12.79
C LEU A 279 3.96 -7.57 -13.93
N ASP A 280 5.05 -7.78 -14.70
CA ASP A 280 5.10 -8.76 -15.78
C ASP A 280 4.95 -10.19 -15.23
N TRP A 281 5.58 -10.49 -14.08
CA TRP A 281 5.45 -11.78 -13.43
C TRP A 281 4.02 -12.03 -12.97
N LEU A 282 3.38 -11.03 -12.35
CA LEU A 282 1.99 -11.12 -11.91
C LEU A 282 1.02 -11.36 -13.07
N ASP A 283 1.22 -10.65 -14.21
CA ASP A 283 0.42 -10.85 -15.40
C ASP A 283 0.58 -12.26 -15.97
N ALA A 284 1.81 -12.79 -15.99
CA ALA A 284 2.11 -14.13 -16.47
C ALA A 284 1.56 -15.26 -15.58
N HIS A 285 1.31 -14.97 -14.28
CA HIS A 285 0.84 -15.95 -13.29
C HIS A 285 -0.64 -15.75 -12.88
N HIS A 286 -1.46 -15.19 -13.77
CA HIS A 286 -2.91 -15.00 -13.58
C HIS A 286 -3.32 -13.96 -12.50
N TYR A 287 -2.41 -13.11 -12.05
CA TYR A 287 -2.67 -12.02 -11.11
C TYR A 287 -2.88 -10.64 -11.80
N SER A 288 -3.26 -10.60 -13.07
CA SER A 288 -3.49 -9.33 -13.80
C SER A 288 -4.51 -8.42 -13.13
N HIS A 289 -5.45 -8.98 -12.37
CA HIS A 289 -6.39 -8.21 -11.58
C HIS A 289 -5.70 -7.41 -10.45
N LEU A 290 -4.61 -7.93 -9.87
CA LEU A 290 -3.80 -7.21 -8.90
C LEU A 290 -2.97 -6.11 -9.57
N VAL A 291 -2.42 -6.37 -10.76
CA VAL A 291 -1.69 -5.35 -11.53
C VAL A 291 -2.58 -4.15 -11.83
N GLN A 292 -3.82 -4.38 -12.26
CA GLN A 292 -4.78 -3.30 -12.55
C GLN A 292 -5.18 -2.49 -11.32
N ARG A 293 -5.06 -3.05 -10.13
CA ARG A 293 -5.35 -2.41 -8.83
C ARG A 293 -4.10 -1.95 -8.10
N CYS A 294 -2.91 -2.27 -8.63
CA CYS A 294 -1.64 -1.93 -8.02
C CYS A 294 -1.48 -0.41 -7.89
N VAL A 295 -1.01 0.01 -6.73
CA VAL A 295 -0.53 1.37 -6.51
C VAL A 295 1.00 1.33 -6.40
N ILE A 296 1.67 2.01 -7.31
CA ILE A 296 3.12 2.18 -7.22
C ILE A 296 3.42 3.33 -6.28
N VAL A 297 4.25 3.09 -5.27
CA VAL A 297 4.69 4.08 -4.30
C VAL A 297 6.13 4.45 -4.57
N VAL A 298 6.37 5.68 -4.99
CA VAL A 298 7.69 6.22 -5.31
C VAL A 298 8.25 6.94 -4.09
N SER A 299 9.22 6.32 -3.40
CA SER A 299 9.88 6.93 -2.24
C SER A 299 11.05 7.81 -2.66
N ARG A 300 11.06 9.09 -2.26
CA ARG A 300 12.18 10.00 -2.46
C ARG A 300 13.22 9.77 -1.37
N MET A 301 14.46 9.51 -1.76
CA MET A 301 15.57 9.19 -0.85
C MET A 301 16.41 10.40 -0.44
N SER A 302 16.14 11.58 -1.02
CA SER A 302 16.88 12.80 -0.73
C SER A 302 16.06 14.01 -1.17
N SER A 303 16.19 15.11 -0.44
CA SER A 303 15.59 16.41 -0.80
C SER A 303 16.19 17.03 -2.07
N SER A 304 17.40 16.61 -2.46
CA SER A 304 18.20 17.23 -3.54
C SER A 304 18.73 16.24 -4.59
N SER A 305 18.23 15.00 -4.62
CA SER A 305 18.76 14.00 -5.55
C SER A 305 18.52 14.41 -7.01
N LYS A 306 19.60 14.57 -7.75
CA LYS A 306 19.59 14.65 -9.22
C LYS A 306 19.31 13.26 -9.76
N THR A 307 18.04 12.84 -9.73
CA THR A 307 17.64 11.58 -10.32
C THR A 307 17.46 11.72 -11.82
N PRO A 308 17.86 10.73 -12.63
CA PRO A 308 17.64 10.76 -14.07
C PRO A 308 16.15 10.61 -14.45
N LEU A 309 15.29 10.21 -13.50
CA LEU A 309 13.87 9.99 -13.71
C LEU A 309 13.04 11.04 -12.98
N THR A 310 11.95 11.44 -13.59
CA THR A 310 10.96 12.35 -13.00
C THR A 310 9.69 11.58 -12.64
N ASP A 311 8.88 12.13 -11.73
CA ASP A 311 7.57 11.57 -11.38
C ASP A 311 6.66 11.46 -12.62
N HIS A 312 6.71 12.46 -13.51
CA HIS A 312 5.94 12.46 -14.76
C HIS A 312 6.32 11.28 -15.67
N GLN A 313 7.63 11.00 -15.82
CA GLN A 313 8.09 9.85 -16.61
C GLN A 313 7.63 8.53 -16.01
N LEU A 314 7.58 8.39 -14.67
CA LEU A 314 7.07 7.18 -14.04
C LEU A 314 5.55 7.05 -14.20
N GLN A 315 4.83 8.15 -14.10
CA GLN A 315 3.38 8.16 -14.36
C GLN A 315 3.08 7.77 -15.81
N GLU A 316 3.85 8.27 -16.77
CA GLU A 316 3.71 7.92 -18.18
C GLU A 316 4.09 6.45 -18.44
N TYR A 317 5.16 5.97 -17.78
CA TYR A 317 5.66 4.61 -17.96
C TYR A 317 4.72 3.53 -17.40
N PHE A 318 4.13 3.77 -16.21
CA PHE A 318 3.26 2.79 -15.55
C PHE A 318 1.76 3.07 -15.77
N GLY A 319 1.40 4.27 -16.24
CA GLY A 319 0.05 4.81 -16.17
C GLY A 319 -1.06 3.96 -16.76
N ASP A 320 -0.79 3.23 -17.82
CA ASP A 320 -1.80 2.39 -18.47
C ASP A 320 -1.95 0.99 -17.83
N ARG A 321 -0.99 0.59 -17.00
CA ARG A 321 -0.94 -0.75 -16.39
C ARG A 321 -1.50 -0.79 -14.98
N VAL A 322 -1.25 0.25 -14.20
CA VAL A 322 -1.54 0.27 -12.77
C VAL A 322 -2.63 1.30 -12.44
N ARG A 323 -3.18 1.20 -11.26
CA ARG A 323 -4.23 2.09 -10.80
C ARG A 323 -3.74 3.51 -10.57
N ALA A 324 -2.58 3.66 -9.93
CA ALA A 324 -2.00 4.96 -9.61
C ALA A 324 -0.49 4.85 -9.33
N VAL A 325 0.19 5.99 -9.46
CA VAL A 325 1.56 6.21 -9.00
C VAL A 325 1.52 7.33 -7.98
N VAL A 326 1.95 7.05 -6.75
CA VAL A 326 1.95 7.98 -5.61
C VAL A 326 3.39 8.27 -5.22
N THR A 327 3.76 9.55 -5.12
CA THR A 327 5.09 9.96 -4.68
C THR A 327 5.08 10.33 -3.20
N ILE A 328 5.95 9.71 -2.42
CA ILE A 328 6.20 10.05 -1.02
C ILE A 328 7.40 10.99 -0.97
N PRO A 329 7.27 12.19 -0.37
CA PRO A 329 8.37 13.12 -0.24
C PRO A 329 9.47 12.56 0.66
N PHE A 330 10.69 13.11 0.52
CA PHE A 330 11.78 12.78 1.44
C PHE A 330 11.42 13.21 2.87
N ASP A 331 11.65 12.29 3.80
CA ASP A 331 11.46 12.53 5.23
C ASP A 331 12.72 12.09 5.98
N PRO A 332 13.41 13.02 6.70
CA PRO A 332 14.60 12.68 7.45
C PRO A 332 14.38 11.59 8.48
N HIS A 333 13.21 11.55 9.14
CA HIS A 333 12.91 10.53 10.13
C HIS A 333 12.81 9.13 9.51
N LEU A 334 12.29 9.00 8.29
CA LEU A 334 12.27 7.72 7.58
C LEU A 334 13.65 7.30 7.07
N ASP A 335 14.54 8.26 6.80
CA ASP A 335 15.91 8.01 6.33
C ASP A 335 16.83 7.48 7.45
N GLU A 336 16.50 7.72 8.72
CA GLU A 336 17.22 7.17 9.87
C GLU A 336 17.24 5.64 9.88
N GLY A 337 16.27 4.98 9.24
CA GLY A 337 16.19 3.53 9.18
C GLY A 337 15.82 2.86 10.50
N ALA A 338 15.47 3.63 11.53
CA ALA A 338 15.13 3.23 12.87
C ALA A 338 13.60 3.06 13.08
N GLU A 339 13.15 3.06 14.33
CA GLU A 339 11.75 3.06 14.71
C GLU A 339 11.00 4.25 14.12
N ILE A 340 9.79 4.02 13.63
CA ILE A 340 8.95 5.02 13.00
C ILE A 340 7.93 5.52 14.03
N TYR A 341 7.98 6.82 14.29
CA TYR A 341 7.02 7.54 15.10
C TYR A 341 6.13 8.40 14.19
N TRP A 342 4.83 8.18 14.22
CA TRP A 342 3.88 8.87 13.35
C TRP A 342 3.91 10.39 13.53
N ASP A 343 4.05 10.85 14.76
CA ASP A 343 4.09 12.28 15.12
C ASP A 343 5.38 13.00 14.69
N ARG A 344 6.49 12.24 14.50
CA ARG A 344 7.78 12.79 14.02
C ARG A 344 7.86 12.95 12.51
N LEU A 345 6.95 12.32 11.77
CA LEU A 345 6.90 12.47 10.32
C LEU A 345 6.56 13.90 9.93
N LEU A 346 7.17 14.39 8.87
CA LEU A 346 6.84 15.70 8.29
C LEU A 346 5.34 15.74 7.89
N PRO A 347 4.68 16.90 8.04
CA PRO A 347 3.28 17.07 7.62
C PRO A 347 3.02 16.64 6.17
N ALA A 348 3.97 16.93 5.26
CA ALA A 348 3.86 16.52 3.85
C ALA A 348 3.89 14.98 3.68
N THR A 349 4.72 14.28 4.45
CA THR A 349 4.81 12.83 4.44
C THR A 349 3.53 12.20 4.99
N ARG A 350 3.01 12.69 6.13
CA ARG A 350 1.72 12.24 6.67
C ARG A 350 0.57 12.47 5.70
N ALA A 351 0.55 13.63 5.03
CA ALA A 351 -0.46 13.91 4.02
C ALA A 351 -0.38 12.92 2.85
N ALA A 352 0.82 12.65 2.33
CA ALA A 352 1.03 11.70 1.24
C ALA A 352 0.57 10.27 1.59
N TYR A 353 0.83 9.81 2.81
CA TYR A 353 0.37 8.49 3.27
C TYR A 353 -1.14 8.46 3.56
N ARG A 354 -1.74 9.56 3.99
CA ARG A 354 -3.20 9.66 4.09
C ARG A 354 -3.87 9.65 2.71
N ASP A 355 -3.30 10.32 1.71
CA ASP A 355 -3.77 10.24 0.32
C ASP A 355 -3.66 8.80 -0.21
N LEU A 356 -2.56 8.09 0.09
CA LEU A 356 -2.39 6.68 -0.24
C LEU A 356 -3.43 5.80 0.48
N ALA A 357 -3.66 6.02 1.78
CA ALA A 357 -4.66 5.29 2.55
C ALA A 357 -6.09 5.54 2.02
N GLN A 358 -6.43 6.77 1.65
CA GLN A 358 -7.70 7.11 1.02
C GLN A 358 -7.87 6.39 -0.33
N LEU A 359 -6.83 6.36 -1.15
CA LEU A 359 -6.84 5.67 -2.43
C LEU A 359 -7.13 4.16 -2.25
N VAL A 360 -6.49 3.51 -1.29
CA VAL A 360 -6.76 2.11 -0.94
C VAL A 360 -8.15 1.93 -0.37
N ALA A 361 -8.61 2.82 0.51
CA ALA A 361 -9.93 2.75 1.14
C ALA A 361 -11.09 2.80 0.13
N THR A 362 -10.90 3.34 -1.08
CA THR A 362 -11.93 3.28 -2.13
C THR A 362 -12.24 1.85 -2.58
N ASP A 363 -11.35 0.87 -2.28
CA ASP A 363 -11.55 -0.55 -2.59
C ASP A 363 -12.26 -1.33 -1.47
N PHE A 364 -12.45 -0.75 -0.28
CA PHE A 364 -13.07 -1.45 0.85
C PHE A 364 -14.47 -2.00 0.54
N ALA A 365 -15.24 -1.26 -0.24
CA ALA A 365 -16.56 -1.73 -0.69
C ALA A 365 -16.49 -2.75 -1.84
N ALA A 366 -15.45 -2.68 -2.68
CA ALA A 366 -15.31 -3.53 -3.86
C ALA A 366 -14.71 -4.91 -3.54
N GLY A 367 -13.83 -5.02 -2.55
CA GLY A 367 -13.19 -6.27 -2.15
C GLY A 367 -14.21 -7.36 -1.76
N TRP A 368 -15.27 -6.99 -1.04
CA TRP A 368 -16.36 -7.90 -0.70
C TRP A 368 -17.14 -8.43 -1.91
N GLN A 369 -17.40 -7.58 -2.90
CA GLN A 369 -18.15 -7.98 -4.10
C GLN A 369 -17.38 -9.00 -4.94
N ASN A 370 -16.06 -8.86 -5.04
CA ASN A 370 -15.22 -9.77 -5.82
C ASN A 370 -15.06 -11.14 -5.17
N ARG A 371 -14.89 -11.21 -3.85
CA ARG A 371 -14.83 -12.50 -3.13
C ARG A 371 -16.13 -13.30 -3.28
N ASN A 372 -17.28 -12.65 -3.18
CA ASN A 372 -18.58 -13.31 -3.36
C ASN A 372 -18.84 -13.75 -4.81
N GLN A 373 -18.30 -13.06 -5.79
CA GLN A 373 -18.41 -13.47 -7.20
C GLN A 373 -17.49 -14.67 -7.52
N ALA A 374 -16.31 -14.72 -6.87
CA ALA A 374 -15.37 -15.83 -7.05
C ALA A 374 -15.85 -17.14 -6.37
N GLN A 375 -16.65 -17.04 -5.30
CA GLN A 375 -17.17 -18.21 -4.59
C GLN A 375 -18.47 -18.78 -5.19
N GLY A 376 -19.06 -18.16 -6.21
CA GLY A 376 -20.34 -18.58 -6.79
C GLY A 376 -21.53 -18.44 -5.82
N PRO A 377 -22.77 -18.53 -6.28
CA PRO A 377 -23.90 -18.60 -5.37
C PRO A 377 -23.78 -19.89 -4.56
N ALA A 378 -23.75 -19.76 -3.22
CA ALA A 378 -23.87 -20.93 -2.35
C ALA A 378 -25.18 -21.65 -2.70
N LEU A 379 -25.06 -22.91 -3.16
CA LEU A 379 -26.16 -23.81 -3.49
C LEU A 379 -26.92 -24.22 -2.24
#